data_ecf4a7c9ac721fdeb5ac5567394bb994
#
_entry.id   ecf4a7c9ac721fdeb5ac5567394bb994
#
_cell.length_a   1.000
_cell.length_b   1.000
_cell.length_c   1.000
_cell.angle_alpha   90.00
_cell.angle_beta   90.00
_cell.angle_gamma   90.00
#
_symmetry.space_group_name_H-M   'P 1'
#
loop_
_entity.id
_entity.type
_entity.pdbx_description
1 polymer ?
#
loop_
_entity_poly.entity_id
_entity_poly.type
_entity_poly.pdbx_seq_one_letter_code
_entity_poly.pdbx_strand_id
1 'polypeptide(L)'
;MVSVFVIDIYKCNAKIAICLVISLLIQLYLLLWLLIVYFAINSHSIMPESIPQFYKRIQSCDLQSDTTYSKEKPYFNIFSRQCNFGTVQFSYREFYKVTLIIGVGKLYYADKWILVNRPALLFSNPLVPYAWESISEEQKGVFCIFNEQFVQSEEKNGSLANTPLFKITGDKVFFLDDTQVAKVLDIYTQMQEENQSDYVNKFDVLRCYLHLLVHTALKMQDSNRYESHPNASQRITELFIELLDRQFPVDYPHAVLNLRTPADYANRLSVHVNHLNKVIKDMTGKTTSEMIAERITKECTQYLLHSNLSISEIAYSLGFETVSYFSKFYRKHTGKSPSEVRERTII
;
A
#
# COMPACT_ATOMS: atom_id res chain seq x y z
N MET A 1 -62.96 -14.74 41.91
CA MET A 1 -61.63 -15.37 41.98
C MET A 1 -61.00 -15.68 40.62
N VAL A 2 -61.77 -16.06 39.59
CA VAL A 2 -61.24 -16.36 38.22
C VAL A 2 -60.69 -15.14 37.47
N SER A 3 -61.30 -13.97 37.64
CA SER A 3 -60.89 -12.74 36.93
C SER A 3 -59.54 -12.16 37.37
N VAL A 4 -59.14 -12.35 38.62
CA VAL A 4 -57.87 -11.88 39.15
C VAL A 4 -56.71 -12.77 38.61
N PHE A 5 -56.90 -14.07 38.50
CA PHE A 5 -55.91 -15.02 37.98
C PHE A 5 -55.60 -14.80 36.50
N VAL A 6 -56.57 -14.41 35.69
CA VAL A 6 -56.38 -14.15 34.27
C VAL A 6 -55.56 -12.87 34.05
N ILE A 7 -55.78 -11.82 34.84
CA ILE A 7 -55.04 -10.55 34.78
C ILE A 7 -53.55 -10.77 35.17
N ASP A 8 -53.25 -11.63 36.15
CA ASP A 8 -51.88 -11.93 36.57
C ASP A 8 -51.13 -12.77 35.51
N ILE A 9 -51.78 -13.70 34.81
CA ILE A 9 -51.20 -14.43 33.68
C ILE A 9 -50.85 -13.50 32.50
N TYR A 10 -51.75 -12.56 32.17
CA TYR A 10 -51.45 -11.58 31.11
C TYR A 10 -50.34 -10.61 31.48
N LYS A 11 -50.24 -10.18 32.72
CA LYS A 11 -49.12 -9.36 33.22
C LYS A 11 -47.81 -10.11 33.25
N CYS A 12 -47.79 -11.40 33.56
CA CYS A 12 -46.61 -12.23 33.55
C CYS A 12 -46.09 -12.48 32.13
N ASN A 13 -46.99 -12.79 31.20
CA ASN A 13 -46.63 -12.95 29.77
C ASN A 13 -46.13 -11.64 29.14
N ALA A 14 -46.69 -10.51 29.49
CA ALA A 14 -46.22 -9.18 29.01
C ALA A 14 -44.83 -8.87 29.55
N LYS A 15 -44.49 -9.18 30.81
CA LYS A 15 -43.16 -9.01 31.39
C LYS A 15 -42.12 -9.92 30.70
N ILE A 16 -42.48 -11.16 30.42
CA ILE A 16 -41.62 -12.10 29.69
C ILE A 16 -41.35 -11.63 28.28
N ALA A 17 -42.38 -11.14 27.57
CA ALA A 17 -42.24 -10.58 26.22
C ALA A 17 -41.35 -9.34 26.21
N ILE A 18 -41.46 -8.47 27.20
CA ILE A 18 -40.62 -7.27 27.32
C ILE A 18 -39.18 -7.68 27.61
N CYS A 19 -38.92 -8.66 28.50
CA CYS A 19 -37.57 -9.16 28.75
C CYS A 19 -36.92 -9.80 27.49
N LEU A 20 -37.68 -10.53 26.71
CA LEU A 20 -37.19 -11.11 25.44
C LEU A 20 -36.85 -10.03 24.40
N VAL A 21 -37.68 -9.00 24.28
CA VAL A 21 -37.42 -7.87 23.37
C VAL A 21 -36.18 -7.10 23.81
N ILE A 22 -36.01 -6.83 25.13
CA ILE A 22 -34.83 -6.17 25.66
C ILE A 22 -33.57 -7.01 25.40
N SER A 23 -33.63 -8.34 25.62
CA SER A 23 -32.53 -9.25 25.35
C SER A 23 -32.13 -9.26 23.88
N LEU A 24 -33.10 -9.27 22.97
CA LEU A 24 -32.86 -9.19 21.53
C LEU A 24 -32.24 -7.83 21.12
N LEU A 25 -32.69 -6.73 21.70
CA LEU A 25 -32.15 -5.41 21.46
C LEU A 25 -30.71 -5.29 21.96
N ILE A 26 -30.38 -5.87 23.11
CA ILE A 26 -29.01 -5.92 23.63
C ILE A 26 -28.10 -6.78 22.73
N GLN A 27 -28.57 -7.91 22.24
CA GLN A 27 -27.80 -8.74 21.30
C GLN A 27 -27.59 -8.03 19.95
N LEU A 28 -28.61 -7.33 19.44
CA LEU A 28 -28.48 -6.51 18.22
C LEU A 28 -27.48 -5.36 18.43
N TYR A 29 -27.52 -4.69 19.58
CA TYR A 29 -26.59 -3.62 19.91
C TYR A 29 -25.16 -4.13 20.04
N LEU A 30 -24.93 -5.28 20.68
CA LEU A 30 -23.61 -5.95 20.75
C LEU A 30 -23.10 -6.36 19.37
N LEU A 31 -23.97 -6.91 18.52
CA LEU A 31 -23.61 -7.24 17.13
C LEU A 31 -23.28 -6.00 16.30
N LEU A 32 -24.04 -4.92 16.44
CA LEU A 32 -23.73 -3.65 15.79
C LEU A 32 -22.43 -3.04 16.30
N TRP A 33 -22.19 -3.10 17.60
CA TRP A 33 -20.94 -2.62 18.20
C TRP A 33 -19.75 -3.45 17.76
N LEU A 34 -19.86 -4.78 17.71
CA LEU A 34 -18.85 -5.69 17.15
C LEU A 34 -18.59 -5.42 15.67
N LEU A 35 -19.65 -5.15 14.88
CA LEU A 35 -19.51 -4.72 13.49
C LEU A 35 -18.81 -3.37 13.37
N ILE A 36 -19.16 -2.39 14.20
CA ILE A 36 -18.49 -1.09 14.22
C ILE A 36 -17.02 -1.24 14.62
N VAL A 37 -16.71 -2.04 15.64
CA VAL A 37 -15.33 -2.33 16.06
C VAL A 37 -14.59 -3.13 14.98
N TYR A 38 -15.22 -4.11 14.36
CA TYR A 38 -14.66 -4.85 13.21
C TYR A 38 -14.40 -3.93 12.02
N PHE A 39 -15.35 -3.04 11.69
CA PHE A 39 -15.14 -2.01 10.65
C PHE A 39 -14.10 -0.98 11.08
N ALA A 40 -14.04 -0.55 12.33
CA ALA A 40 -13.03 0.39 12.81
C ALA A 40 -11.62 -0.25 12.81
N ILE A 41 -11.50 -1.53 13.11
CA ILE A 41 -10.23 -2.28 13.04
C ILE A 41 -9.83 -2.52 11.57
N ASN A 42 -10.78 -2.81 10.69
CA ASN A 42 -10.52 -3.06 9.27
C ASN A 42 -10.57 -1.80 8.39
N SER A 43 -11.13 -0.69 8.85
CA SER A 43 -11.11 0.61 8.17
C SER A 43 -9.88 1.46 8.53
N HIS A 44 -8.91 0.91 9.23
CA HIS A 44 -7.57 1.42 9.06
C HIS A 44 -7.18 1.11 7.60
N SER A 45 -7.59 1.99 6.69
CA SER A 45 -6.89 2.16 5.43
C SER A 45 -5.43 2.17 5.82
N ILE A 46 -4.68 1.14 5.43
CA ILE A 46 -3.26 1.02 5.74
C ILE A 46 -2.60 2.17 4.99
N MET A 47 -2.59 3.35 5.60
CA MET A 47 -1.90 4.51 5.06
C MET A 47 -0.45 4.11 4.87
N PRO A 48 0.14 4.32 3.69
CA PRO A 48 1.54 4.01 3.49
C PRO A 48 2.39 4.73 4.54
N GLU A 49 3.32 4.01 5.15
CA GLU A 49 4.25 4.61 6.11
C GLU A 49 5.09 5.67 5.41
N SER A 50 4.90 6.92 5.79
CA SER A 50 5.71 8.04 5.30
C SER A 50 7.10 8.06 5.97
N ILE A 51 8.06 8.78 5.37
CA ILE A 51 9.40 8.93 5.97
C ILE A 51 9.33 9.51 7.39
N PRO A 52 8.53 10.55 7.70
CA PRO A 52 8.38 11.03 9.09
C PRO A 52 7.79 9.98 10.05
N GLN A 53 6.83 9.17 9.59
CA GLN A 53 6.27 8.09 10.42
C GLN A 53 7.30 6.97 10.65
N PHE A 54 8.08 6.65 9.63
CA PHE A 54 9.20 5.73 9.77
C PHE A 54 10.19 6.20 10.83
N TYR A 55 10.60 7.48 10.80
CA TYR A 55 11.47 8.04 11.84
C TYR A 55 10.88 7.94 13.24
N LYS A 56 9.60 8.28 13.41
CA LYS A 56 8.92 8.13 14.71
C LYS A 56 8.97 6.70 15.23
N ARG A 57 8.81 5.72 14.35
CA ARG A 57 8.86 4.29 14.71
C ARG A 57 10.27 3.83 15.11
N ILE A 58 11.31 4.33 14.44
CA ILE A 58 12.70 3.96 14.73
C ILE A 58 13.36 4.82 15.81
N GLN A 59 12.77 5.95 16.21
CA GLN A 59 13.28 6.82 17.30
C GLN A 59 13.41 6.10 18.66
N SER A 60 12.67 5.00 18.86
CA SER A 60 12.87 4.11 20.02
C SER A 60 14.25 3.43 20.03
N CYS A 61 15.08 3.63 19.00
CA CYS A 61 16.40 3.02 18.80
C CYS A 61 17.53 4.07 18.73
N ASP A 62 17.42 5.21 19.40
CA ASP A 62 18.45 6.28 19.48
C ASP A 62 18.91 6.88 18.14
N LEU A 63 18.08 6.80 17.10
CA LEU A 63 18.37 7.42 15.81
C LEU A 63 17.82 8.84 15.77
N GLN A 64 18.68 9.82 15.47
CA GLN A 64 18.30 11.23 15.37
C GLN A 64 17.25 11.45 14.28
N SER A 65 16.18 12.18 14.61
CA SER A 65 15.16 12.59 13.64
C SER A 65 15.76 13.59 12.67
N ASP A 66 15.71 13.26 11.37
CA ASP A 66 16.04 14.24 10.32
C ASP A 66 14.85 15.20 10.17
N THR A 67 15.04 16.44 10.62
CA THR A 67 14.04 17.51 10.53
C THR A 67 13.99 18.16 9.14
N THR A 68 14.86 17.76 8.21
CA THR A 68 15.02 18.39 6.89
C THR A 68 14.18 17.75 5.78
N TYR A 69 13.46 16.66 6.08
CA TYR A 69 12.66 15.96 5.08
C TYR A 69 11.58 16.85 4.46
N SER A 70 11.58 16.92 3.14
CA SER A 70 10.50 17.50 2.32
C SER A 70 10.10 16.49 1.24
N LYS A 71 8.80 16.30 1.05
CA LYS A 71 8.28 15.37 0.03
C LYS A 71 8.64 15.80 -1.41
N GLU A 72 8.85 17.09 -1.61
CA GLU A 72 9.10 17.68 -2.93
C GLU A 72 10.59 17.69 -3.33
N LYS A 73 11.48 17.43 -2.37
CA LYS A 73 12.93 17.43 -2.60
C LYS A 73 13.50 16.02 -2.61
N PRO A 74 14.61 15.77 -3.34
CA PRO A 74 15.34 14.52 -3.24
C PRO A 74 15.72 14.23 -1.78
N TYR A 75 15.46 13.00 -1.34
CA TYR A 75 15.79 12.56 0.00
C TYR A 75 16.45 11.20 -0.03
N PHE A 76 17.57 11.06 0.73
CA PHE A 76 18.31 9.82 0.90
C PHE A 76 18.89 9.78 2.32
N ASN A 77 18.81 8.62 2.98
CA ASN A 77 19.51 8.41 4.25
C ASN A 77 19.86 6.93 4.47
N ILE A 78 20.86 6.67 5.33
CA ILE A 78 21.39 5.34 5.64
C ILE A 78 21.29 5.08 7.13
N PHE A 79 20.99 3.82 7.49
CA PHE A 79 20.78 3.39 8.87
C PHE A 79 21.44 2.06 9.12
N SER A 80 22.07 1.93 10.30
CA SER A 80 22.47 0.64 10.82
C SER A 80 21.26 -0.18 11.26
N ARG A 81 21.28 -1.49 10.97
CA ARG A 81 20.26 -2.44 11.38
C ARG A 81 20.72 -3.20 12.63
N GLN A 82 20.89 -2.47 13.74
CA GLN A 82 21.37 -3.03 15.02
C GLN A 82 20.23 -3.26 16.04
N CYS A 83 19.00 -2.79 15.74
CA CYS A 83 17.88 -2.93 16.66
C CYS A 83 17.07 -4.18 16.34
N ASN A 84 16.64 -4.89 17.38
CA ASN A 84 15.60 -5.91 17.27
C ASN A 84 14.25 -5.21 17.01
N PHE A 85 13.96 -4.94 15.76
CA PHE A 85 12.67 -4.30 15.37
C PHE A 85 11.46 -5.22 15.58
N GLY A 86 11.60 -6.37 16.23
CA GLY A 86 10.52 -7.34 16.38
C GLY A 86 9.91 -7.73 15.02
N THR A 87 8.66 -8.12 15.04
CA THR A 87 7.89 -8.36 13.81
C THR A 87 7.46 -7.03 13.22
N VAL A 88 8.00 -6.67 12.07
CA VAL A 88 7.52 -5.52 11.29
C VAL A 88 6.23 -5.93 10.61
N GLN A 89 5.12 -5.29 11.00
CA GLN A 89 3.81 -5.56 10.43
C GLN A 89 3.80 -5.34 8.91
N PHE A 90 2.95 -6.08 8.23
CA PHE A 90 2.70 -5.94 6.80
C PHE A 90 2.22 -4.52 6.52
N SER A 91 3.02 -3.75 5.80
CA SER A 91 2.75 -2.33 5.56
C SER A 91 3.32 -1.86 4.23
N TYR A 92 2.65 -0.87 3.66
CA TYR A 92 3.14 -0.10 2.52
C TYR A 92 4.04 1.02 3.01
N ARG A 93 4.97 1.46 2.17
CA ARG A 93 5.86 2.59 2.45
C ARG A 93 5.83 3.57 1.29
N GLU A 94 5.88 4.86 1.58
CA GLU A 94 5.96 5.89 0.54
C GLU A 94 7.39 6.07 -0.02
N PHE A 95 8.32 5.20 0.36
CA PHE A 95 9.74 5.32 0.02
C PHE A 95 10.33 3.98 -0.45
N TYR A 96 11.40 4.08 -1.22
CA TYR A 96 12.24 2.96 -1.61
C TYR A 96 13.17 2.58 -0.47
N LYS A 97 13.54 1.31 -0.40
CA LYS A 97 14.48 0.82 0.60
C LYS A 97 15.35 -0.29 0.01
N VAL A 98 16.66 -0.22 0.26
CA VAL A 98 17.58 -1.31 -0.01
C VAL A 98 18.20 -1.75 1.32
N THR A 99 18.13 -3.04 1.63
CA THR A 99 18.53 -3.57 2.94
C THR A 99 19.50 -4.74 2.78
N LEU A 100 20.68 -4.62 3.37
CA LEU A 100 21.52 -5.79 3.67
C LEU A 100 21.04 -6.40 4.99
N ILE A 101 20.57 -7.64 4.92
CA ILE A 101 20.08 -8.42 6.07
C ILE A 101 21.16 -9.41 6.46
N ILE A 102 21.64 -9.34 7.72
CA ILE A 102 22.51 -10.32 8.35
C ILE A 102 21.76 -10.81 9.59
N GLY A 103 21.19 -12.00 9.51
CA GLY A 103 20.34 -12.58 10.54
C GLY A 103 19.32 -13.52 9.91
N VAL A 104 18.62 -14.29 10.72
CA VAL A 104 17.60 -15.24 10.27
C VAL A 104 16.20 -14.68 10.49
N GLY A 105 15.35 -14.77 9.47
CA GLY A 105 13.97 -14.31 9.56
C GLY A 105 13.14 -14.74 8.37
N LYS A 106 11.85 -14.40 8.43
CA LYS A 106 10.90 -14.59 7.33
C LYS A 106 10.55 -13.26 6.72
N LEU A 107 10.70 -13.16 5.43
CA LEU A 107 10.20 -12.05 4.63
C LEU A 107 8.85 -12.47 4.03
N TYR A 108 7.79 -11.77 4.42
CA TYR A 108 6.48 -11.90 3.80
C TYR A 108 6.36 -10.85 2.71
N TYR A 109 6.07 -11.31 1.51
CA TYR A 109 6.05 -10.47 0.33
C TYR A 109 4.89 -10.88 -0.58
N ALA A 110 3.86 -10.05 -0.65
CA ALA A 110 2.59 -10.38 -1.29
C ALA A 110 1.97 -11.67 -0.70
N ASP A 111 1.80 -12.71 -1.50
CA ASP A 111 1.21 -14.01 -1.14
C ASP A 111 2.23 -15.06 -0.69
N LYS A 112 3.51 -14.69 -0.58
CA LYS A 112 4.62 -15.62 -0.32
C LYS A 112 5.41 -15.21 0.91
N TRP A 113 6.06 -16.17 1.50
CA TRP A 113 7.13 -15.91 2.44
C TRP A 113 8.43 -16.58 1.97
N ILE A 114 9.54 -15.93 2.29
CA ILE A 114 10.89 -16.39 1.97
C ILE A 114 11.64 -16.53 3.28
N LEU A 115 12.20 -17.71 3.55
CA LEU A 115 13.11 -17.89 4.66
C LEU A 115 14.47 -17.28 4.30
N VAL A 116 14.86 -16.25 5.04
CA VAL A 116 16.18 -15.65 4.96
C VAL A 116 17.01 -16.28 6.08
N ASN A 117 17.85 -17.24 5.74
CA ASN A 117 18.70 -17.99 6.67
C ASN A 117 20.21 -17.78 6.45
N ARG A 118 20.55 -16.86 5.55
CA ARG A 118 21.92 -16.41 5.25
C ARG A 118 21.88 -14.94 4.82
N PRO A 119 23.03 -14.24 4.77
CA PRO A 119 23.02 -12.83 4.38
C PRO A 119 22.30 -12.61 3.05
N ALA A 120 21.50 -11.54 3.00
CA ALA A 120 20.68 -11.23 1.84
C ALA A 120 20.58 -9.73 1.59
N LEU A 121 20.55 -9.34 0.32
CA LEU A 121 20.25 -7.98 -0.13
C LEU A 121 18.79 -7.93 -0.62
N LEU A 122 17.98 -7.07 0.00
CA LEU A 122 16.56 -6.88 -0.29
C LEU A 122 16.30 -5.51 -0.93
N PHE A 123 15.62 -5.49 -2.06
CA PHE A 123 15.16 -4.29 -2.72
C PHE A 123 13.64 -4.14 -2.52
N SER A 124 13.21 -3.00 -1.99
CA SER A 124 11.80 -2.71 -1.73
C SER A 124 11.39 -1.42 -2.43
N ASN A 125 10.23 -1.42 -3.05
CA ASN A 125 9.62 -0.25 -3.67
C ASN A 125 8.32 0.16 -2.93
N PRO A 126 7.81 1.37 -3.13
CA PRO A 126 6.59 1.85 -2.49
C PRO A 126 5.32 1.07 -2.84
N LEU A 127 5.31 0.37 -3.97
CA LEU A 127 4.11 -0.27 -4.53
C LEU A 127 3.86 -1.67 -3.98
N VAL A 128 4.88 -2.29 -3.37
CA VAL A 128 4.79 -3.67 -2.90
C VAL A 128 4.94 -3.73 -1.39
N PRO A 129 3.89 -4.13 -0.68
CA PRO A 129 3.94 -4.28 0.76
C PRO A 129 4.79 -5.49 1.14
N TYR A 130 5.44 -5.39 2.28
CA TYR A 130 6.14 -6.52 2.86
C TYR A 130 6.13 -6.46 4.39
N ALA A 131 6.29 -7.63 5.01
CA ALA A 131 6.52 -7.76 6.44
C ALA A 131 7.79 -8.54 6.71
N TRP A 132 8.41 -8.30 7.85
CA TRP A 132 9.57 -9.02 8.32
C TRP A 132 9.31 -9.60 9.70
N GLU A 133 9.56 -10.90 9.86
CA GLU A 133 9.50 -11.60 11.13
C GLU A 133 10.92 -12.07 11.48
N SER A 134 11.49 -11.52 12.57
CA SER A 134 12.80 -11.93 13.06
C SER A 134 12.71 -13.29 13.73
N ILE A 135 13.60 -14.23 13.35
CA ILE A 135 13.72 -15.54 13.98
C ILE A 135 14.95 -15.54 14.89
N SER A 136 16.11 -15.01 14.41
CA SER A 136 17.27 -14.87 15.27
C SER A 136 17.19 -13.64 16.14
N GLU A 137 17.73 -13.69 17.36
CA GLU A 137 17.83 -12.56 18.27
C GLU A 137 18.75 -11.47 17.71
N GLU A 138 19.86 -11.84 17.08
CA GLU A 138 20.73 -10.90 16.41
C GLU A 138 20.24 -10.60 15.00
N GLN A 139 19.97 -9.33 14.77
CA GLN A 139 19.61 -8.76 13.48
C GLN A 139 20.59 -7.64 13.14
N LYS A 140 21.55 -7.93 12.28
CA LYS A 140 22.59 -6.99 11.83
C LYS A 140 22.40 -6.60 10.38
N GLY A 141 23.10 -5.58 9.95
CA GLY A 141 23.14 -5.12 8.58
C GLY A 141 23.03 -3.60 8.46
N VAL A 142 22.71 -3.16 7.29
CA VAL A 142 22.57 -1.75 6.94
C VAL A 142 21.47 -1.58 5.90
N PHE A 143 20.80 -0.44 5.90
CA PHE A 143 19.83 -0.13 4.87
C PHE A 143 19.84 1.35 4.53
N CYS A 144 19.47 1.67 3.30
CA CYS A 144 19.16 3.03 2.89
C CYS A 144 17.68 3.18 2.53
N ILE A 145 17.15 4.38 2.74
CA ILE A 145 15.83 4.80 2.30
C ILE A 145 15.95 6.04 1.42
N PHE A 146 15.08 6.15 0.42
CA PHE A 146 15.05 7.30 -0.48
C PHE A 146 13.65 7.45 -1.12
N ASN A 147 13.33 8.68 -1.50
CA ASN A 147 12.02 9.00 -2.07
C ASN A 147 12.03 8.96 -3.61
N GLU A 148 10.87 9.15 -4.20
CA GLU A 148 10.67 9.17 -5.65
C GLU A 148 11.51 10.29 -6.33
N GLN A 149 11.63 11.46 -5.71
CA GLN A 149 12.40 12.59 -6.23
C GLN A 149 13.90 12.27 -6.32
N PHE A 150 14.42 11.47 -5.40
CA PHE A 150 15.80 10.99 -5.48
C PHE A 150 16.00 10.01 -6.64
N VAL A 151 14.99 9.18 -6.93
CA VAL A 151 15.05 8.16 -7.99
C VAL A 151 14.89 8.75 -9.38
N GLN A 152 14.08 9.81 -9.50
CA GLN A 152 13.88 10.56 -10.75
C GLN A 152 15.10 11.43 -11.01
N SER A 153 16.02 11.01 -11.89
CA SER A 153 17.05 11.88 -12.43
C SER A 153 16.51 12.61 -13.67
N GLU A 154 17.04 13.78 -13.97
CA GLU A 154 16.69 14.53 -15.20
C GLU A 154 17.04 13.77 -16.49
N GLU A 155 17.94 12.81 -16.42
CA GLU A 155 18.31 11.93 -17.53
C GLU A 155 17.31 10.79 -17.69
N LYS A 156 16.49 10.87 -18.74
CA LYS A 156 15.42 9.89 -19.04
C LYS A 156 15.89 8.43 -19.19
N ASN A 157 17.16 8.18 -19.50
CA ASN A 157 17.70 6.84 -19.80
C ASN A 157 18.41 6.16 -18.60
N GLY A 158 18.64 6.88 -17.50
CA GLY A 158 19.38 6.38 -16.33
C GLY A 158 18.58 6.28 -15.05
N SER A 159 17.26 6.46 -15.09
CA SER A 159 16.45 6.46 -13.88
C SER A 159 16.48 5.12 -13.17
N LEU A 160 16.85 5.14 -11.88
CA LEU A 160 16.81 3.98 -10.97
C LEU A 160 15.42 3.31 -10.93
N ALA A 161 14.35 4.08 -11.13
CA ALA A 161 12.97 3.57 -11.19
C ALA A 161 12.78 2.53 -12.33
N ASN A 162 13.57 2.65 -13.40
CA ASN A 162 13.49 1.74 -14.55
C ASN A 162 14.27 0.44 -14.35
N THR A 163 15.06 0.33 -13.29
CA THR A 163 15.81 -0.90 -13.02
C THR A 163 14.89 -2.06 -12.64
N PRO A 164 15.19 -3.30 -13.08
CA PRO A 164 14.35 -4.46 -12.79
C PRO A 164 14.09 -4.68 -11.29
N LEU A 165 15.03 -4.29 -10.43
CA LEU A 165 14.96 -4.53 -8.99
C LEU A 165 13.95 -3.64 -8.27
N PHE A 166 13.59 -2.47 -8.82
CA PHE A 166 12.54 -1.60 -8.30
C PHE A 166 11.22 -1.74 -9.05
N LYS A 167 11.15 -2.56 -10.10
CA LYS A 167 9.88 -2.91 -10.73
C LYS A 167 9.09 -3.85 -9.82
N ILE A 168 7.79 -3.91 -10.00
CA ILE A 168 6.89 -4.76 -9.21
C ILE A 168 7.20 -6.24 -9.44
N THR A 169 7.53 -6.61 -10.66
CA THR A 169 7.87 -7.97 -11.07
C THR A 169 9.36 -8.26 -10.91
N GLY A 170 9.73 -9.49 -10.55
CA GLY A 170 11.10 -9.96 -10.44
C GLY A 170 11.54 -10.23 -9.00
N ASP A 171 12.70 -10.87 -8.89
CA ASP A 171 13.28 -11.21 -7.61
C ASP A 171 13.75 -9.96 -6.87
N LYS A 172 13.44 -9.89 -5.58
CA LYS A 172 13.78 -8.78 -4.70
C LYS A 172 14.81 -9.14 -3.65
N VAL A 173 15.05 -10.42 -3.46
CA VAL A 173 15.96 -10.97 -2.45
C VAL A 173 17.10 -11.67 -3.15
N PHE A 174 18.33 -11.28 -2.83
CA PHE A 174 19.57 -11.83 -3.36
C PHE A 174 20.41 -12.34 -2.20
N PHE A 175 20.60 -13.65 -2.11
CA PHE A 175 21.44 -14.23 -1.09
C PHE A 175 22.90 -14.03 -1.42
N LEU A 176 23.68 -13.69 -0.40
CA LEU A 176 25.07 -13.30 -0.51
C LEU A 176 25.99 -14.34 0.13
N ASP A 177 27.16 -14.54 -0.46
CA ASP A 177 28.32 -15.14 0.21
C ASP A 177 29.09 -14.06 0.98
N ASP A 178 30.10 -14.50 1.77
CA ASP A 178 30.90 -13.60 2.63
C ASP A 178 31.66 -12.54 1.82
N THR A 179 32.13 -12.89 0.63
CA THR A 179 32.84 -11.96 -0.26
C THR A 179 31.89 -10.89 -0.79
N GLN A 180 30.70 -11.30 -1.14
CA GLN A 180 29.65 -10.40 -1.61
C GLN A 180 29.13 -9.50 -0.50
N VAL A 181 29.00 -10.01 0.72
CA VAL A 181 28.66 -9.21 1.92
C VAL A 181 29.71 -8.12 2.14
N ALA A 182 31.02 -8.47 2.09
CA ALA A 182 32.08 -7.49 2.26
C ALA A 182 31.99 -6.36 1.21
N LYS A 183 31.77 -6.70 -0.07
CA LYS A 183 31.60 -5.71 -1.14
C LYS A 183 30.40 -4.80 -0.92
N VAL A 184 29.25 -5.35 -0.51
CA VAL A 184 28.05 -4.59 -0.24
C VAL A 184 28.25 -3.65 0.96
N LEU A 185 28.91 -4.11 2.02
CA LEU A 185 29.24 -3.27 3.17
C LEU A 185 30.20 -2.13 2.80
N ASP A 186 31.19 -2.37 1.95
CA ASP A 186 32.09 -1.33 1.46
C ASP A 186 31.33 -0.23 0.70
N ILE A 187 30.43 -0.62 -0.20
CA ILE A 187 29.57 0.34 -0.90
C ILE A 187 28.74 1.17 0.09
N TYR A 188 28.12 0.54 1.10
CA TYR A 188 27.37 1.26 2.12
C TYR A 188 28.22 2.20 2.97
N THR A 189 29.47 1.83 3.26
CA THR A 189 30.42 2.70 3.97
C THR A 189 30.71 3.95 3.15
N GLN A 190 31.01 3.80 1.87
CA GLN A 190 31.24 4.94 0.97
C GLN A 190 30.00 5.80 0.80
N MET A 191 28.81 5.19 0.70
CA MET A 191 27.55 5.94 0.69
C MET A 191 27.35 6.73 1.98
N GLN A 192 27.74 6.20 3.12
CA GLN A 192 27.58 6.88 4.41
C GLN A 192 28.53 8.09 4.54
N GLU A 193 29.76 7.94 4.11
CA GLU A 193 30.74 9.02 4.04
C GLU A 193 30.24 10.14 3.13
N GLU A 194 29.76 9.80 1.92
CA GLU A 194 29.21 10.78 0.99
C GLU A 194 27.93 11.45 1.50
N ASN A 195 27.05 10.71 2.15
CA ASN A 195 25.81 11.28 2.71
C ASN A 195 26.08 12.35 3.77
N GLN A 196 27.21 12.23 4.49
CA GLN A 196 27.67 13.18 5.52
C GLN A 196 28.51 14.33 4.92
N SER A 197 28.89 14.26 3.63
CA SER A 197 29.71 15.29 2.98
C SER A 197 28.89 16.56 2.72
N ASP A 198 29.60 17.68 2.61
CA ASP A 198 29.03 18.98 2.21
C ASP A 198 29.08 19.17 0.68
N TYR A 199 29.37 18.12 -0.08
CA TYR A 199 29.46 18.21 -1.54
C TYR A 199 28.09 18.53 -2.15
N VAL A 200 28.07 19.56 -3.00
CA VAL A 200 26.82 20.09 -3.58
C VAL A 200 26.06 19.03 -4.40
N ASN A 201 26.79 18.17 -5.12
CA ASN A 201 26.22 17.13 -5.98
C ASN A 201 26.27 15.74 -5.31
N LYS A 202 26.28 15.66 -3.98
CA LYS A 202 26.34 14.37 -3.26
C LYS A 202 25.22 13.39 -3.65
N PHE A 203 24.05 13.87 -4.01
CA PHE A 203 22.96 13.00 -4.46
C PHE A 203 23.26 12.30 -5.79
N ASP A 204 24.06 12.89 -6.65
CA ASP A 204 24.48 12.23 -7.90
C ASP A 204 25.48 11.10 -7.60
N VAL A 205 26.41 11.33 -6.69
CA VAL A 205 27.36 10.31 -6.22
C VAL A 205 26.61 9.18 -5.52
N LEU A 206 25.64 9.48 -4.65
CA LEU A 206 24.80 8.48 -3.98
C LEU A 206 23.98 7.64 -4.98
N ARG A 207 23.48 8.24 -6.05
CA ARG A 207 22.83 7.50 -7.15
C ARG A 207 23.81 6.55 -7.85
N CYS A 208 25.06 6.95 -8.09
CA CYS A 208 26.08 6.07 -8.66
C CYS A 208 26.34 4.85 -7.77
N TYR A 209 26.47 5.04 -6.47
CA TYR A 209 26.62 3.92 -5.53
C TYR A 209 25.39 3.02 -5.51
N LEU A 210 24.18 3.60 -5.58
CA LEU A 210 22.97 2.81 -5.62
C LEU A 210 22.87 2.00 -6.93
N HIS A 211 23.28 2.55 -8.07
CA HIS A 211 23.44 1.81 -9.32
C HIS A 211 24.44 0.66 -9.17
N LEU A 212 25.54 0.90 -8.47
CA LEU A 212 26.54 -0.13 -8.21
C LEU A 212 25.96 -1.30 -7.39
N LEU A 213 25.15 -1.00 -6.34
CA LEU A 213 24.42 -2.02 -5.57
C LEU A 213 23.44 -2.81 -6.47
N VAL A 214 22.68 -2.11 -7.32
CA VAL A 214 21.75 -2.72 -8.26
C VAL A 214 22.47 -3.67 -9.21
N HIS A 215 23.55 -3.23 -9.85
CA HIS A 215 24.30 -4.08 -10.78
C HIS A 215 25.06 -5.20 -10.08
N THR A 216 25.49 -5.00 -8.84
CA THR A 216 26.06 -6.07 -8.03
C THR A 216 25.04 -7.18 -7.79
N ALA A 217 23.81 -6.83 -7.40
CA ALA A 217 22.71 -7.79 -7.23
C ALA A 217 22.32 -8.49 -8.55
N LEU A 218 22.21 -7.73 -9.66
CA LEU A 218 21.83 -8.29 -10.97
C LEU A 218 22.87 -9.32 -11.47
N LYS A 219 24.17 -9.11 -11.20
CA LYS A 219 25.21 -10.10 -11.53
C LYS A 219 25.11 -11.41 -10.73
N MET A 220 24.41 -11.38 -9.59
CA MET A 220 24.20 -12.56 -8.73
C MET A 220 22.97 -13.39 -9.16
N GLN A 221 22.19 -12.92 -10.12
CA GLN A 221 20.90 -13.51 -10.52
C GLN A 221 21.02 -14.90 -11.14
N ASP A 222 22.17 -15.27 -11.70
CA ASP A 222 22.37 -16.56 -12.40
C ASP A 222 22.48 -17.79 -11.49
N SER A 223 22.70 -17.62 -10.20
CA SER A 223 22.96 -18.74 -9.27
C SER A 223 21.77 -19.15 -8.39
N ASN A 224 20.70 -18.37 -8.31
CA ASN A 224 19.57 -18.64 -7.41
C ASN A 224 18.23 -18.30 -8.08
N ARG A 225 17.87 -19.02 -9.14
CA ARG A 225 16.47 -19.05 -9.57
C ARG A 225 15.66 -19.70 -8.45
N TYR A 226 14.97 -18.88 -7.64
CA TYR A 226 13.87 -19.39 -6.86
C TYR A 226 12.91 -20.06 -7.82
N GLU A 227 12.49 -21.29 -7.50
CA GLU A 227 11.34 -21.87 -8.15
C GLU A 227 10.23 -20.82 -8.09
N SER A 228 9.95 -20.21 -9.24
CA SER A 228 8.85 -19.26 -9.36
C SER A 228 7.58 -20.08 -9.14
N HIS A 229 7.04 -20.00 -7.94
CA HIS A 229 5.73 -20.56 -7.69
C HIS A 229 4.69 -19.92 -8.61
N PRO A 230 3.71 -20.68 -9.09
CA PRO A 230 2.92 -20.38 -10.27
C PRO A 230 1.80 -19.36 -10.01
N ASN A 231 2.10 -18.10 -9.68
CA ASN A 231 1.03 -17.10 -9.61
C ASN A 231 1.47 -15.65 -9.85
N ALA A 232 2.25 -15.40 -10.91
CA ALA A 232 2.49 -14.05 -11.41
C ALA A 232 1.17 -13.31 -11.72
N SER A 233 0.16 -14.04 -12.19
CA SER A 233 -1.17 -13.51 -12.49
C SER A 233 -1.92 -13.07 -11.22
N GLN A 234 -1.90 -13.87 -10.16
CA GLN A 234 -2.50 -13.48 -8.88
C GLN A 234 -1.84 -12.23 -8.31
N ARG A 235 -0.50 -12.17 -8.32
CA ARG A 235 0.25 -11.01 -7.82
C ARG A 235 -0.05 -9.74 -8.61
N ILE A 236 -0.13 -9.81 -9.93
CA ILE A 236 -0.50 -8.65 -10.77
C ILE A 236 -1.93 -8.20 -10.43
N THR A 237 -2.84 -9.14 -10.20
CA THR A 237 -4.23 -8.85 -9.82
C THR A 237 -4.30 -8.14 -8.46
N GLU A 238 -3.62 -8.66 -7.45
CA GLU A 238 -3.58 -8.08 -6.11
C GLU A 238 -3.00 -6.66 -6.13
N LEU A 239 -1.89 -6.46 -6.85
CA LEU A 239 -1.26 -5.15 -7.01
C LEU A 239 -2.14 -4.16 -7.78
N PHE A 240 -2.89 -4.63 -8.78
CA PHE A 240 -3.85 -3.79 -9.50
C PHE A 240 -4.99 -3.34 -8.58
N ILE A 241 -5.61 -4.28 -7.84
CA ILE A 241 -6.69 -3.99 -6.90
C ILE A 241 -6.23 -2.99 -5.85
N GLU A 242 -5.05 -3.21 -5.30
CA GLU A 242 -4.48 -2.31 -4.33
C GLU A 242 -4.22 -0.91 -4.88
N LEU A 243 -3.59 -0.83 -6.05
CA LEU A 243 -3.33 0.46 -6.72
C LEU A 243 -4.63 1.18 -7.06
N LEU A 244 -5.70 0.43 -7.39
CA LEU A 244 -7.03 0.96 -7.61
C LEU A 244 -7.62 1.53 -6.31
N ASP A 245 -7.59 0.77 -5.23
CA ASP A 245 -8.19 1.18 -3.95
C ASP A 245 -7.45 2.33 -3.28
N ARG A 246 -6.12 2.41 -3.43
CA ARG A 246 -5.31 3.51 -2.87
C ARG A 246 -5.63 4.90 -3.38
N GLN A 247 -6.26 5.03 -4.52
CA GLN A 247 -6.64 6.33 -5.04
C GLN A 247 -7.85 6.92 -4.32
N PHE A 248 -8.50 6.14 -3.46
CA PHE A 248 -9.76 6.52 -2.80
C PHE A 248 -9.64 6.44 -1.27
N PRO A 249 -10.35 7.33 -0.54
CA PRO A 249 -11.15 8.45 -1.07
C PRO A 249 -10.28 9.54 -1.71
N VAL A 250 -10.82 10.26 -2.68
CA VAL A 250 -10.12 11.40 -3.30
C VAL A 250 -10.28 12.63 -2.42
N ASP A 251 -9.19 13.12 -1.86
CA ASP A 251 -9.18 14.29 -0.97
C ASP A 251 -9.28 15.60 -1.78
N TYR A 252 -10.49 15.91 -2.25
CA TYR A 252 -10.77 17.17 -2.95
C TYR A 252 -10.90 18.34 -1.95
N PRO A 253 -10.32 19.55 -2.23
CA PRO A 253 -9.69 19.97 -3.50
C PRO A 253 -8.19 19.64 -3.63
N HIS A 254 -7.57 18.95 -2.69
CA HIS A 254 -6.12 18.73 -2.64
C HIS A 254 -5.63 17.62 -3.57
N ALA A 255 -6.53 16.73 -4.01
CA ALA A 255 -6.20 15.64 -4.93
C ALA A 255 -7.26 15.48 -6.02
N VAL A 256 -6.83 14.91 -7.15
CA VAL A 256 -7.66 14.51 -8.28
C VAL A 256 -7.31 13.09 -8.67
N LEU A 257 -8.30 12.30 -9.08
CA LEU A 257 -8.09 10.94 -9.54
C LEU A 257 -7.21 10.90 -10.80
N ASN A 258 -6.03 10.29 -10.69
CA ASN A 258 -5.03 10.29 -11.76
C ASN A 258 -5.09 9.05 -12.65
N LEU A 259 -5.24 7.84 -12.05
CA LEU A 259 -5.26 6.59 -12.81
C LEU A 259 -6.71 6.21 -13.13
N ARG A 260 -7.11 6.26 -14.39
CA ARG A 260 -8.49 6.08 -14.84
C ARG A 260 -8.68 5.03 -15.92
N THR A 261 -7.61 4.68 -16.62
CA THR A 261 -7.65 3.75 -17.74
C THR A 261 -6.80 2.52 -17.47
N PRO A 262 -7.09 1.36 -18.08
CA PRO A 262 -6.21 0.20 -18.00
C PRO A 262 -4.76 0.48 -18.39
N ALA A 263 -4.53 1.42 -19.31
CA ALA A 263 -3.19 1.82 -19.73
C ALA A 263 -2.43 2.54 -18.59
N ASP A 264 -3.11 3.39 -17.81
CA ASP A 264 -2.51 4.10 -16.67
C ASP A 264 -2.01 3.09 -15.64
N TYR A 265 -2.85 2.11 -15.30
CA TYR A 265 -2.48 1.05 -14.37
C TYR A 265 -1.38 0.14 -14.92
N ALA A 266 -1.46 -0.23 -16.19
CA ALA A 266 -0.44 -1.05 -16.83
C ALA A 266 0.93 -0.36 -16.83
N ASN A 267 0.97 0.95 -17.15
CA ASN A 267 2.17 1.76 -17.06
C ASN A 267 2.70 1.84 -15.63
N ARG A 268 1.81 2.09 -14.66
CA ARG A 268 2.19 2.15 -13.24
C ARG A 268 2.71 0.82 -12.71
N LEU A 269 2.14 -0.28 -13.16
CA LEU A 269 2.55 -1.65 -12.82
C LEU A 269 3.74 -2.16 -13.66
N SER A 270 4.21 -1.37 -14.63
CA SER A 270 5.29 -1.74 -15.55
C SER A 270 5.03 -3.05 -16.30
N VAL A 271 3.76 -3.28 -16.69
CA VAL A 271 3.32 -4.42 -17.51
C VAL A 271 2.68 -3.92 -18.80
N HIS A 272 2.61 -4.79 -19.81
CA HIS A 272 1.87 -4.45 -21.03
C HIS A 272 0.36 -4.48 -20.76
N VAL A 273 -0.40 -3.50 -21.30
CA VAL A 273 -1.85 -3.36 -21.05
C VAL A 273 -2.65 -4.62 -21.43
N ASN A 274 -2.28 -5.30 -22.51
CA ASN A 274 -2.95 -6.53 -22.93
C ASN A 274 -2.69 -7.67 -21.92
N HIS A 275 -1.50 -7.72 -21.33
CA HIS A 275 -1.18 -8.70 -20.30
C HIS A 275 -1.99 -8.41 -19.02
N LEU A 276 -2.05 -7.15 -18.57
CA LEU A 276 -2.90 -6.75 -17.45
C LEU A 276 -4.35 -7.12 -17.67
N ASN A 277 -4.94 -6.76 -18.83
CA ASN A 277 -6.33 -7.05 -19.16
C ASN A 277 -6.63 -8.55 -19.14
N LYS A 278 -5.73 -9.36 -19.71
CA LYS A 278 -5.85 -10.82 -19.71
C LYS A 278 -5.82 -11.37 -18.31
N VAL A 279 -4.81 -11.00 -17.52
CA VAL A 279 -4.62 -11.47 -16.14
C VAL A 279 -5.81 -11.13 -15.27
N ILE A 280 -6.26 -9.86 -15.28
CA ILE A 280 -7.40 -9.42 -14.47
C ILE A 280 -8.66 -10.19 -14.87
N LYS A 281 -8.92 -10.35 -16.16
CA LYS A 281 -10.10 -11.07 -16.63
C LYS A 281 -10.06 -12.56 -16.25
N ASP A 282 -8.90 -13.21 -16.39
CA ASP A 282 -8.72 -14.62 -16.06
C ASP A 282 -8.89 -14.86 -14.54
N MET A 283 -8.44 -13.93 -13.69
CA MET A 283 -8.46 -14.05 -12.25
C MET A 283 -9.78 -13.61 -11.60
N THR A 284 -10.44 -12.57 -12.14
CA THR A 284 -11.62 -11.95 -11.51
C THR A 284 -12.92 -12.16 -12.28
N GLY A 285 -12.85 -12.63 -13.52
CA GLY A 285 -13.98 -12.71 -14.42
C GLY A 285 -14.43 -11.37 -15.01
N LYS A 286 -13.87 -10.23 -14.52
CA LYS A 286 -14.18 -8.88 -14.97
C LYS A 286 -13.04 -8.30 -15.79
N THR A 287 -13.36 -7.39 -16.70
CA THR A 287 -12.33 -6.62 -17.39
C THR A 287 -11.73 -5.56 -16.47
N THR A 288 -10.49 -5.15 -16.70
CA THR A 288 -9.84 -4.06 -15.98
C THR A 288 -10.68 -2.78 -16.01
N SER A 289 -11.28 -2.46 -17.17
CA SER A 289 -12.15 -1.29 -17.32
C SER A 289 -13.41 -1.36 -16.47
N GLU A 290 -14.03 -2.54 -16.34
CA GLU A 290 -15.20 -2.75 -15.48
C GLU A 290 -14.86 -2.54 -14.02
N MET A 291 -13.75 -3.09 -13.54
CA MET A 291 -13.31 -2.92 -12.15
C MET A 291 -13.02 -1.45 -11.81
N ILE A 292 -12.32 -0.73 -12.70
CA ILE A 292 -12.07 0.70 -12.55
C ILE A 292 -13.38 1.49 -12.49
N ALA A 293 -14.29 1.22 -13.44
CA ALA A 293 -15.56 1.91 -13.51
C ALA A 293 -16.44 1.65 -12.28
N GLU A 294 -16.50 0.42 -11.79
CA GLU A 294 -17.21 0.07 -10.56
C GLU A 294 -16.67 0.83 -9.35
N ARG A 295 -15.34 0.91 -9.22
CA ARG A 295 -14.72 1.62 -8.08
C ARG A 295 -14.98 3.13 -8.13
N ILE A 296 -14.84 3.75 -9.30
CA ILE A 296 -15.17 5.15 -9.51
C ILE A 296 -16.67 5.41 -9.22
N THR A 297 -17.56 4.54 -9.70
CA THR A 297 -18.99 4.66 -9.49
C THR A 297 -19.36 4.58 -8.00
N LYS A 298 -18.71 3.68 -7.25
CA LYS A 298 -18.88 3.56 -5.80
C LYS A 298 -18.48 4.86 -5.10
N GLU A 299 -17.35 5.43 -5.44
CA GLU A 299 -16.89 6.71 -4.88
C GLU A 299 -17.83 7.88 -5.24
N CYS A 300 -18.25 7.97 -6.51
CA CYS A 300 -19.28 8.93 -6.93
C CYS A 300 -20.51 8.86 -6.04
N THR A 301 -21.02 7.65 -5.81
CA THR A 301 -22.22 7.44 -5.00
C THR A 301 -22.02 7.89 -3.56
N GLN A 302 -20.86 7.60 -2.97
CA GLN A 302 -20.52 8.06 -1.62
C GLN A 302 -20.51 9.59 -1.52
N TYR A 303 -19.89 10.28 -2.48
CA TYR A 303 -19.89 11.75 -2.49
C TYR A 303 -21.27 12.33 -2.73
N LEU A 304 -22.08 11.74 -3.61
CA LEU A 304 -23.44 12.19 -3.86
C LEU A 304 -24.33 12.07 -2.62
N LEU A 305 -24.15 11.02 -1.81
CA LEU A 305 -24.97 10.73 -0.64
C LEU A 305 -24.46 11.42 0.64
N HIS A 306 -23.14 11.58 0.79
CA HIS A 306 -22.54 11.89 2.09
C HIS A 306 -21.64 13.14 2.08
N SER A 307 -21.54 13.87 0.97
CA SER A 307 -20.77 15.11 0.91
C SER A 307 -21.60 16.31 0.45
N ASN A 308 -21.11 17.51 0.80
CA ASN A 308 -21.69 18.78 0.34
C ASN A 308 -21.12 19.25 -1.01
N LEU A 309 -20.26 18.44 -1.66
CA LEU A 309 -19.66 18.78 -2.95
C LEU A 309 -20.74 18.90 -4.03
N SER A 310 -20.66 19.91 -4.86
CA SER A 310 -21.52 20.03 -6.04
C SER A 310 -21.25 18.90 -7.04
N ILE A 311 -22.19 18.62 -7.93
CA ILE A 311 -21.99 17.60 -8.98
C ILE A 311 -20.77 17.92 -9.85
N SER A 312 -20.49 19.21 -10.05
CA SER A 312 -19.30 19.66 -10.80
C SER A 312 -18.01 19.35 -10.05
N GLU A 313 -17.95 19.63 -8.75
CA GLU A 313 -16.79 19.33 -7.93
C GLU A 313 -16.51 17.83 -7.86
N ILE A 314 -17.56 17.00 -7.71
CA ILE A 314 -17.43 15.54 -7.78
C ILE A 314 -16.89 15.10 -9.14
N ALA A 315 -17.39 15.65 -10.24
CA ALA A 315 -16.92 15.33 -11.57
C ALA A 315 -15.43 15.64 -11.72
N TYR A 316 -15.00 16.84 -11.31
CA TYR A 316 -13.61 17.27 -11.43
C TYR A 316 -12.67 16.52 -10.48
N SER A 317 -13.10 16.23 -9.23
CA SER A 317 -12.30 15.45 -8.29
C SER A 317 -12.00 14.04 -8.81
N LEU A 318 -12.96 13.44 -9.52
CA LEU A 318 -12.81 12.12 -10.14
C LEU A 318 -12.19 12.19 -11.55
N GLY A 319 -11.63 13.35 -11.91
CA GLY A 319 -10.85 13.55 -13.13
C GLY A 319 -11.67 13.62 -14.42
N PHE A 320 -12.99 13.86 -14.35
CA PHE A 320 -13.80 14.07 -15.54
C PHE A 320 -13.61 15.49 -16.06
N GLU A 321 -13.39 15.64 -17.36
CA GLU A 321 -13.18 16.94 -18.01
C GLU A 321 -14.48 17.79 -18.03
N THR A 322 -15.65 17.13 -18.10
CA THR A 322 -16.95 17.82 -18.13
C THR A 322 -17.99 17.09 -17.29
N VAL A 323 -18.90 17.84 -16.71
CA VAL A 323 -20.06 17.33 -15.95
C VAL A 323 -20.97 16.47 -16.82
N SER A 324 -21.09 16.79 -18.11
CA SER A 324 -21.89 16.02 -19.05
C SER A 324 -21.31 14.62 -19.28
N TYR A 325 -20.00 14.50 -19.38
CA TYR A 325 -19.33 13.21 -19.53
C TYR A 325 -19.43 12.38 -18.25
N PHE A 326 -19.24 13.02 -17.09
CA PHE A 326 -19.48 12.41 -15.78
C PHE A 326 -20.91 11.87 -15.64
N SER A 327 -21.92 12.68 -15.97
CA SER A 327 -23.33 12.29 -15.85
C SER A 327 -23.69 11.11 -16.76
N LYS A 328 -23.15 11.08 -17.99
CA LYS A 328 -23.30 9.95 -18.91
C LYS A 328 -22.62 8.68 -18.37
N PHE A 329 -21.40 8.81 -17.85
CA PHE A 329 -20.67 7.70 -17.22
C PHE A 329 -21.48 7.13 -16.05
N TYR A 330 -21.88 7.98 -15.10
CA TYR A 330 -22.61 7.55 -13.91
C TYR A 330 -23.93 6.87 -14.26
N ARG A 331 -24.72 7.47 -15.16
CA ARG A 331 -25.99 6.88 -15.63
C ARG A 331 -25.80 5.54 -16.34
N LYS A 332 -24.71 5.39 -17.10
CA LYS A 332 -24.38 4.12 -17.77
C LYS A 332 -24.15 2.98 -16.76
N HIS A 333 -23.52 3.28 -15.61
CA HIS A 333 -23.15 2.27 -14.63
C HIS A 333 -24.17 2.06 -13.51
N THR A 334 -25.05 3.04 -13.26
CA THR A 334 -26.04 2.97 -12.16
C THR A 334 -27.51 2.98 -12.64
N GLY A 335 -27.74 3.30 -13.89
CA GLY A 335 -29.10 3.50 -14.43
C GLY A 335 -29.75 4.83 -14.04
N LYS A 336 -29.12 5.64 -13.17
CA LYS A 336 -29.64 6.90 -12.61
C LYS A 336 -28.70 8.06 -12.90
N SER A 337 -29.24 9.28 -12.97
CA SER A 337 -28.39 10.48 -13.04
C SER A 337 -27.83 10.84 -11.64
N PRO A 338 -26.70 11.57 -11.57
CA PRO A 338 -26.18 12.08 -10.30
C PRO A 338 -27.20 12.94 -9.53
N SER A 339 -27.99 13.76 -10.23
CA SER A 339 -29.04 14.61 -9.63
C SER A 339 -30.17 13.78 -8.97
N GLU A 340 -30.65 12.76 -9.67
CA GLU A 340 -31.67 11.84 -9.13
C GLU A 340 -31.26 11.13 -7.85
N VAL A 341 -29.96 10.82 -7.72
CA VAL A 341 -29.41 10.17 -6.52
C VAL A 341 -29.32 11.18 -5.38
N ARG A 342 -28.89 12.40 -5.65
CA ARG A 342 -28.77 13.46 -4.64
C ARG A 342 -30.10 13.92 -4.07
N GLU A 343 -31.11 14.09 -4.92
CA GLU A 343 -32.44 14.52 -4.50
C GLU A 343 -33.12 13.56 -3.50
N ARG A 344 -32.78 12.28 -3.56
CA ARG A 344 -33.29 11.27 -2.61
C ARG A 344 -32.73 11.38 -1.19
N THR A 345 -31.65 12.13 -1.02
CA THR A 345 -30.96 12.27 0.28
C THR A 345 -31.45 13.49 1.06
N ILE A 346 -32.26 14.35 0.43
CA ILE A 346 -32.79 15.60 1.04
C ILE A 346 -34.18 15.39 1.65
N ILE A 347 -34.73 14.17 1.58
CA ILE A 347 -35.96 13.75 2.24
C ILE A 347 -35.62 12.91 3.47
#